data_c3ea24b127e691d0442d49a513554917
#
_entry.id   c3ea24b127e691d0442d49a513554917
#
_cell.length_a   1.000
_cell.length_b   1.000
_cell.length_c   1.000
_cell.angle_alpha   90.00
_cell.angle_beta   90.00
_cell.angle_gamma   90.00
#
_symmetry.space_group_name_H-M   'P 1'
#
loop_
_entity.id
_entity.type
_entity.pdbx_description
1 polymer ?
#
loop_
_entity_poly.entity_id
_entity_poly.type
_entity_poly.pdbx_seq_one_letter_code
_entity_poly.pdbx_strand_id
1 'polypeptide(L)'
;MKTPFQLLAESGVPVLLVGGHALHVYRYTRQTIDFDFMLAESNYGRLRDYLVTQGFEEQGQMGQFGRFRTGPGAEPVLDIGRVNELTFERLWAAGEEHAFGTATLRVPAFTHLIALKLHASKNQHRTARDLADVVELLRLNPGRCTEADLEATCLRYGPPGIYGQLKNLPPYGHPQH
;
A
#
# COMPACT_ATOMS: atom_id res chain seq x y z
N MET A 1 -23.18 -9.53 -3.60
CA MET A 1 -21.91 -9.27 -4.32
C MET A 1 -20.77 -9.31 -3.29
N LYS A 2 -19.65 -9.96 -3.58
CA LYS A 2 -18.48 -9.98 -2.70
C LYS A 2 -17.84 -8.60 -2.63
N THR A 3 -17.37 -8.22 -1.44
CA THR A 3 -16.51 -7.03 -1.34
C THR A 3 -15.15 -7.29 -1.98
N PRO A 4 -14.38 -6.27 -2.39
CA PRO A 4 -13.01 -6.45 -2.88
C PRO A 4 -12.10 -7.22 -1.91
N PHE A 5 -12.29 -7.02 -0.62
CA PHE A 5 -11.54 -7.75 0.40
C PHE A 5 -11.86 -9.25 0.41
N GLN A 6 -13.15 -9.62 0.34
CA GLN A 6 -13.58 -11.02 0.24
C GLN A 6 -13.08 -11.65 -1.06
N LEU A 7 -13.21 -10.92 -2.16
CA LEU A 7 -12.76 -11.38 -3.47
C LEU A 7 -11.28 -11.78 -3.46
N LEU A 8 -10.41 -10.90 -2.95
CA LEU A 8 -8.97 -11.17 -2.91
C LEU A 8 -8.59 -12.22 -1.87
N ALA A 9 -9.23 -12.24 -0.70
CA ALA A 9 -9.00 -13.28 0.30
C ALA A 9 -9.36 -14.68 -0.21
N GLU A 10 -10.43 -14.81 -1.01
CA GLU A 10 -10.88 -16.07 -1.57
C GLU A 10 -10.16 -16.51 -2.85
N SER A 11 -9.28 -15.65 -3.40
CA SER A 11 -8.55 -15.96 -4.63
C SER A 11 -7.57 -17.14 -4.50
N GLY A 12 -7.17 -17.48 -3.28
CA GLY A 12 -6.10 -18.44 -3.00
C GLY A 12 -4.72 -17.98 -3.50
N VAL A 13 -4.59 -16.70 -3.88
CA VAL A 13 -3.32 -16.09 -4.29
C VAL A 13 -2.80 -15.22 -3.14
N PRO A 14 -1.53 -15.36 -2.72
CA PRO A 14 -0.95 -14.48 -1.73
C PRO A 14 -0.94 -13.02 -2.22
N VAL A 15 -1.70 -12.16 -1.55
CA VAL A 15 -1.79 -10.73 -1.84
C VAL A 15 -1.65 -9.91 -0.57
N LEU A 16 -0.99 -8.77 -0.66
CA LEU A 16 -0.92 -7.76 0.39
C LEU A 16 -1.91 -6.64 0.09
N LEU A 17 -2.73 -6.26 1.06
CA LEU A 17 -3.49 -5.02 0.97
C LEU A 17 -2.53 -3.84 1.21
N VAL A 18 -2.52 -2.90 0.28
CA VAL A 18 -1.67 -1.70 0.34
C VAL A 18 -2.52 -0.43 0.12
N GLY A 19 -1.92 0.68 -0.22
CA GLY A 19 -2.65 1.90 -0.56
C GLY A 19 -3.47 2.51 0.58
N GLY A 20 -4.57 3.15 0.23
CA GLY A 20 -5.39 3.91 1.19
C GLY A 20 -6.08 3.05 2.25
N HIS A 21 -6.57 1.87 1.87
CA HIS A 21 -7.27 0.98 2.80
C HIS A 21 -6.32 0.34 3.84
N ALA A 22 -5.05 0.12 3.51
CA ALA A 22 -4.06 -0.37 4.46
C ALA A 22 -3.75 0.63 5.59
N LEU A 23 -3.93 1.94 5.35
CA LEU A 23 -3.68 2.98 6.34
C LEU A 23 -4.60 2.86 7.55
N HIS A 24 -5.83 2.33 7.37
CA HIS A 24 -6.81 2.17 8.44
C HIS A 24 -6.28 1.29 9.59
N VAL A 25 -5.48 0.28 9.28
CA VAL A 25 -4.83 -0.59 10.28
C VAL A 25 -3.94 0.22 11.22
N TYR A 26 -3.37 1.30 10.71
CA TYR A 26 -2.47 2.20 11.44
C TYR A 26 -3.17 3.50 11.86
N ARG A 27 -4.47 3.43 12.18
CA ARG A 27 -5.29 4.52 12.74
C ARG A 27 -5.44 5.75 11.83
N TYR A 28 -5.08 5.64 10.56
CA TYR A 28 -5.24 6.74 9.63
C TYR A 28 -6.34 6.43 8.62
N THR A 29 -7.45 7.14 8.74
CA THR A 29 -8.60 7.02 7.85
C THR A 29 -8.68 8.24 6.95
N ARG A 30 -8.63 8.01 5.65
CA ARG A 30 -8.94 8.99 4.62
C ARG A 30 -9.80 8.38 3.54
N GLN A 31 -10.47 9.24 2.80
CA GLN A 31 -11.27 8.78 1.67
C GLN A 31 -10.38 8.14 0.59
N THR A 32 -10.76 6.94 0.17
CA THR A 32 -10.14 6.20 -0.94
C THR A 32 -11.22 5.42 -1.68
N ILE A 33 -11.14 5.42 -3.00
CA ILE A 33 -12.12 4.75 -3.87
C ILE A 33 -11.52 3.45 -4.41
N ASP A 34 -10.22 3.49 -4.75
CA ASP A 34 -9.52 2.37 -5.34
C ASP A 34 -9.05 1.39 -4.25
N PHE A 35 -9.07 0.11 -4.57
CA PHE A 35 -8.56 -0.96 -3.73
C PHE A 35 -7.21 -1.41 -4.27
N ASP A 36 -6.16 -1.07 -3.54
CA ASP A 36 -4.78 -1.33 -3.94
C ASP A 36 -4.28 -2.63 -3.32
N PHE A 37 -3.82 -3.56 -4.14
CA PHE A 37 -3.20 -4.81 -3.71
C PHE A 37 -1.81 -4.98 -4.33
N MET A 38 -0.98 -5.79 -3.69
CA MET A 38 0.36 -6.09 -4.18
C MET A 38 0.63 -7.59 -4.09
N LEU A 39 1.31 -8.13 -5.09
CA LEU A 39 1.66 -9.55 -5.15
C LEU A 39 3.02 -9.76 -5.84
N ALA A 40 3.54 -10.98 -5.73
CA ALA A 40 4.71 -11.40 -6.48
C ALA A 40 4.38 -11.53 -7.99
N GLU A 41 5.29 -11.10 -8.86
CA GLU A 41 5.11 -11.12 -10.32
C GLU A 41 4.65 -12.49 -10.84
N SER A 42 5.20 -13.59 -10.31
CA SER A 42 4.85 -14.96 -10.70
C SER A 42 3.38 -15.33 -10.44
N ASN A 43 2.73 -14.66 -9.49
CA ASN A 43 1.33 -14.90 -9.12
C ASN A 43 0.33 -14.07 -9.93
N TYR A 44 0.80 -13.10 -10.71
CA TYR A 44 -0.09 -12.17 -11.40
C TYR A 44 -1.05 -12.86 -12.37
N GLY A 45 -0.56 -13.79 -13.18
CA GLY A 45 -1.40 -14.54 -14.12
C GLY A 45 -2.54 -15.28 -13.42
N ARG A 46 -2.23 -15.97 -12.31
CA ARG A 46 -3.25 -16.69 -11.51
C ARG A 46 -4.32 -15.75 -10.96
N LEU A 47 -3.91 -14.61 -10.42
CA LEU A 47 -4.86 -13.63 -9.90
C LEU A 47 -5.71 -13.02 -11.03
N ARG A 48 -5.10 -12.64 -12.13
CA ARG A 48 -5.81 -12.11 -13.31
C ARG A 48 -6.87 -13.10 -13.79
N ASP A 49 -6.50 -14.37 -13.99
CA ASP A 49 -7.41 -15.40 -14.48
C ASP A 49 -8.58 -15.61 -13.48
N TYR A 50 -8.30 -15.60 -12.17
CA TYR A 50 -9.34 -15.63 -11.15
C TYR A 50 -10.27 -14.42 -11.25
N LEU A 51 -9.74 -13.20 -11.35
CA LEU A 51 -10.55 -11.97 -11.45
C LEU A 51 -11.44 -11.99 -12.68
N VAL A 52 -10.96 -12.52 -13.81
CA VAL A 52 -11.77 -12.70 -15.04
C VAL A 52 -12.94 -13.65 -14.77
N THR A 53 -12.77 -14.75 -14.05
CA THR A 53 -13.90 -15.64 -13.68
C THR A 53 -14.91 -14.95 -12.76
N GLN A 54 -14.52 -13.89 -12.05
CA GLN A 54 -15.41 -13.08 -11.21
C GLN A 54 -16.02 -11.89 -11.96
N GLY A 55 -15.82 -11.80 -13.28
CA GLY A 55 -16.39 -10.77 -14.15
C GLY A 55 -15.59 -9.47 -14.21
N PHE A 56 -14.36 -9.46 -13.75
CA PHE A 56 -13.46 -8.31 -13.89
C PHE A 56 -12.69 -8.38 -15.21
N GLU A 57 -12.48 -7.22 -15.81
CA GLU A 57 -11.66 -7.04 -16.99
C GLU A 57 -10.44 -6.19 -16.67
N GLU A 58 -9.29 -6.57 -17.21
CA GLU A 58 -8.08 -5.76 -17.12
C GLU A 58 -8.18 -4.58 -18.10
N GLN A 59 -8.35 -3.37 -17.58
CA GLN A 59 -8.57 -2.15 -18.38
C GLN A 59 -7.28 -1.45 -18.81
N GLY A 60 -6.13 -1.96 -18.42
CA GLY A 60 -4.84 -1.44 -18.82
C GLY A 60 -3.73 -1.87 -17.90
N GLN A 61 -2.53 -1.92 -18.45
CA GLN A 61 -1.28 -2.12 -17.71
C GLN A 61 -0.47 -0.83 -17.76
N MET A 62 -0.12 -0.30 -16.61
CA MET A 62 0.79 0.83 -16.48
C MET A 62 2.07 0.36 -15.75
N GLY A 63 3.06 -0.04 -16.51
CA GLY A 63 4.29 -0.61 -15.95
C GLY A 63 4.01 -1.88 -15.13
N GLN A 64 4.24 -1.81 -13.82
CA GLN A 64 4.02 -2.92 -12.89
C GLN A 64 2.61 -2.94 -12.26
N PHE A 65 1.67 -2.16 -12.77
CA PHE A 65 0.29 -2.10 -12.25
C PHE A 65 -0.70 -2.58 -13.30
N GLY A 66 -1.64 -3.42 -12.87
CA GLY A 66 -2.83 -3.78 -13.63
C GLY A 66 -4.06 -3.20 -12.96
N ARG A 67 -4.96 -2.60 -13.73
CA ARG A 67 -6.24 -2.05 -13.26
C ARG A 67 -7.38 -2.91 -13.72
N PHE A 68 -8.25 -3.31 -12.78
CA PHE A 68 -9.38 -4.19 -13.04
C PHE A 68 -10.70 -3.54 -12.65
N ARG A 69 -11.72 -3.74 -13.49
CA ARG A 69 -13.12 -3.31 -13.28
C ARG A 69 -14.09 -4.32 -13.87
N THR A 70 -15.35 -4.28 -13.45
CA THR A 70 -16.42 -5.09 -14.04
C THR A 70 -17.03 -4.47 -15.30
N GLY A 71 -16.54 -3.31 -15.72
CA GLY A 71 -16.96 -2.59 -16.92
C GLY A 71 -16.42 -1.15 -16.93
N PRO A 72 -16.57 -0.42 -18.05
CA PRO A 72 -16.15 0.98 -18.14
C PRO A 72 -16.84 1.84 -17.09
N GLY A 73 -16.02 2.53 -16.27
CA GLY A 73 -16.53 3.39 -15.20
C GLY A 73 -17.13 2.67 -13.99
N ALA A 74 -17.17 1.32 -13.99
CA ALA A 74 -17.73 0.56 -12.89
C ALA A 74 -16.83 0.58 -11.65
N GLU A 75 -17.46 0.55 -10.49
CA GLU A 75 -16.80 0.33 -9.20
C GLU A 75 -17.16 -1.06 -8.65
N PRO A 76 -16.29 -1.67 -7.85
CA PRO A 76 -15.01 -1.16 -7.38
C PRO A 76 -13.89 -1.22 -8.43
N VAL A 77 -12.88 -0.37 -8.25
CA VAL A 77 -11.61 -0.42 -8.99
C VAL A 77 -10.59 -1.19 -8.17
N LEU A 78 -9.96 -2.20 -8.78
CA LEU A 78 -8.86 -2.94 -8.17
C LEU A 78 -7.56 -2.58 -8.89
N ASP A 79 -6.60 -2.05 -8.15
CA ASP A 79 -5.25 -1.77 -8.64
C ASP A 79 -4.28 -2.83 -8.08
N ILE A 80 -3.70 -3.61 -8.97
CA ILE A 80 -2.84 -4.74 -8.62
C ILE A 80 -1.40 -4.40 -8.99
N GLY A 81 -0.59 -4.12 -7.97
CA GLY A 81 0.85 -3.88 -8.11
C GLY A 81 1.63 -5.18 -8.10
N ARG A 82 2.66 -5.26 -8.95
CA ARG A 82 3.57 -6.40 -9.06
C ARG A 82 4.94 -6.03 -8.55
N VAL A 83 5.54 -6.91 -7.77
CA VAL A 83 6.92 -6.79 -7.32
C VAL A 83 7.65 -8.11 -7.54
N ASN A 84 9.00 -8.06 -7.54
CA ASN A 84 9.77 -9.29 -7.61
C ASN A 84 9.58 -10.15 -6.34
N GLU A 85 9.88 -11.45 -6.46
CA GLU A 85 9.66 -12.45 -5.42
C GLU A 85 10.31 -12.05 -4.09
N LEU A 86 11.57 -11.66 -4.12
CA LEU A 86 12.33 -11.31 -2.92
C LEU A 86 11.71 -10.10 -2.18
N THR A 87 11.23 -9.12 -2.92
CA THR A 87 10.53 -7.97 -2.33
C THR A 87 9.21 -8.40 -1.70
N PHE A 88 8.44 -9.23 -2.43
CA PHE A 88 7.17 -9.74 -1.93
C PHE A 88 7.35 -10.57 -0.65
N GLU A 89 8.29 -11.51 -0.65
CA GLU A 89 8.59 -12.36 0.50
C GLU A 89 8.94 -11.56 1.75
N ARG A 90 9.77 -10.51 1.60
CA ARG A 90 10.12 -9.62 2.73
C ARG A 90 8.91 -8.87 3.28
N LEU A 91 8.08 -8.31 2.41
CA LEU A 91 6.86 -7.61 2.80
C LEU A 91 5.85 -8.57 3.45
N TRP A 92 5.72 -9.78 2.90
CA TRP A 92 4.82 -10.81 3.38
C TRP A 92 5.24 -11.34 4.76
N ALA A 93 6.51 -11.68 4.94
CA ALA A 93 7.04 -12.24 6.19
C ALA A 93 6.91 -11.27 7.36
N ALA A 94 7.08 -9.97 7.12
CA ALA A 94 6.95 -8.94 8.16
C ALA A 94 5.51 -8.40 8.30
N GLY A 95 4.63 -8.71 7.36
CA GLY A 95 3.23 -8.26 7.38
C GLY A 95 2.39 -9.02 8.39
N GLU A 96 1.28 -8.42 8.79
CA GLU A 96 0.33 -8.98 9.76
C GLU A 96 -1.06 -9.15 9.14
N GLU A 97 -1.82 -10.12 9.63
CA GLU A 97 -3.19 -10.35 9.19
C GLU A 97 -4.16 -9.45 9.95
N HIS A 98 -5.08 -8.83 9.21
CA HIS A 98 -6.10 -7.96 9.75
C HIS A 98 -7.48 -8.29 9.17
N ALA A 99 -8.52 -8.10 9.98
CA ALA A 99 -9.91 -8.30 9.56
C ALA A 99 -10.44 -7.07 8.81
N PHE A 100 -11.07 -7.32 7.66
CA PHE A 100 -11.79 -6.34 6.85
C PHE A 100 -13.23 -6.86 6.61
N GLY A 101 -14.11 -6.56 7.55
CA GLY A 101 -15.43 -7.20 7.63
C GLY A 101 -15.28 -8.70 7.92
N THR A 102 -15.76 -9.54 7.00
CA THR A 102 -15.64 -11.01 7.11
C THR A 102 -14.39 -11.57 6.42
N ALA A 103 -13.59 -10.75 5.75
CA ALA A 103 -12.35 -11.15 5.09
C ALA A 103 -11.16 -10.90 6.00
N THR A 104 -10.12 -11.75 5.89
CA THR A 104 -8.82 -11.54 6.50
C THR A 104 -7.79 -11.34 5.40
N LEU A 105 -7.03 -10.25 5.48
CA LEU A 105 -5.98 -9.90 4.52
C LEU A 105 -4.71 -9.53 5.26
N ARG A 106 -3.58 -9.79 4.63
CA ARG A 106 -2.28 -9.39 5.15
C ARG A 106 -1.95 -7.96 4.71
N VAL A 107 -1.46 -7.16 5.66
CA VAL A 107 -1.04 -5.76 5.45
C VAL A 107 0.46 -5.67 5.75
N PRO A 108 1.26 -4.93 4.96
CA PRO A 108 2.67 -4.73 5.24
C PRO A 108 2.90 -4.14 6.64
N ALA A 109 4.01 -4.50 7.28
CA ALA A 109 4.44 -3.87 8.52
C ALA A 109 4.54 -2.34 8.37
N PHE A 110 4.39 -1.62 9.48
CA PHE A 110 4.32 -0.15 9.51
C PHE A 110 5.45 0.54 8.73
N THR A 111 6.70 0.14 8.99
CA THR A 111 7.89 0.70 8.31
C THR A 111 7.91 0.37 6.81
N HIS A 112 7.42 -0.81 6.44
CA HIS A 112 7.30 -1.18 5.03
C HIS A 112 6.21 -0.37 4.32
N LEU A 113 5.10 -0.08 4.98
CA LEU A 113 4.05 0.77 4.40
C LEU A 113 4.58 2.19 4.17
N ILE A 114 5.35 2.75 5.12
CA ILE A 114 6.06 4.03 4.94
C ILE A 114 7.01 3.94 3.74
N ALA A 115 7.82 2.88 3.63
CA ALA A 115 8.72 2.69 2.50
C ALA A 115 8.00 2.67 1.14
N LEU A 116 6.86 1.98 1.06
CA LEU A 116 6.03 1.95 -0.15
C LEU A 116 5.50 3.34 -0.52
N LYS A 117 5.05 4.12 0.47
CA LYS A 117 4.58 5.50 0.29
C LYS A 117 5.70 6.44 -0.17
N LEU A 118 6.86 6.35 0.47
CA LEU A 118 8.04 7.13 0.07
C LEU A 118 8.51 6.76 -1.34
N HIS A 119 8.46 5.48 -1.71
CA HIS A 119 8.78 5.06 -3.07
C HIS A 119 7.78 5.61 -4.10
N ALA A 120 6.49 5.52 -3.80
CA ALA A 120 5.43 6.03 -4.66
C ALA A 120 5.48 7.55 -4.82
N SER A 121 5.93 8.29 -3.79
CA SER A 121 6.06 9.76 -3.81
C SER A 121 7.13 10.28 -4.78
N LYS A 122 8.00 9.40 -5.33
CA LYS A 122 8.91 9.76 -6.44
C LYS A 122 8.16 10.07 -7.74
N ASN A 123 6.93 9.60 -7.89
CA ASN A 123 6.07 9.96 -8.99
C ASN A 123 5.44 11.33 -8.72
N GLN A 124 5.72 12.32 -9.58
CA GLN A 124 5.30 13.71 -9.43
C GLN A 124 3.79 13.88 -9.20
N HIS A 125 2.95 13.04 -9.80
CA HIS A 125 1.49 13.11 -9.65
C HIS A 125 0.99 12.59 -8.30
N ARG A 126 1.83 11.85 -7.54
CA ARG A 126 1.49 11.24 -6.26
C ARG A 126 2.23 11.85 -5.07
N THR A 127 3.26 12.65 -5.31
CA THR A 127 4.19 13.15 -4.29
C THR A 127 3.48 13.75 -3.09
N ALA A 128 2.63 14.75 -3.30
CA ALA A 128 1.96 15.47 -2.21
C ALA A 128 1.08 14.55 -1.36
N ARG A 129 0.31 13.67 -2.00
CA ARG A 129 -0.61 12.74 -1.31
C ARG A 129 0.14 11.69 -0.50
N ASP A 130 1.14 11.05 -1.11
CA ASP A 130 1.89 9.98 -0.45
C ASP A 130 2.77 10.51 0.68
N LEU A 131 3.32 11.72 0.57
CA LEU A 131 4.03 12.38 1.67
C LEU A 131 3.09 12.78 2.81
N ALA A 132 1.89 13.29 2.52
CA ALA A 132 0.89 13.56 3.54
C ALA A 132 0.49 12.27 4.28
N ASP A 133 0.32 11.15 3.57
CA ASP A 133 0.06 9.85 4.19
C ASP A 133 1.20 9.44 5.15
N VAL A 134 2.47 9.65 4.77
CA VAL A 134 3.64 9.36 5.64
C VAL A 134 3.61 10.21 6.91
N VAL A 135 3.38 11.52 6.77
CA VAL A 135 3.31 12.43 7.93
C VAL A 135 2.22 12.01 8.90
N GLU A 136 1.02 11.73 8.41
CA GLU A 136 -0.10 11.32 9.26
C GLU A 136 0.12 9.96 9.91
N LEU A 137 0.69 8.99 9.19
CA LEU A 137 1.07 7.70 9.77
C LEU A 137 2.03 7.87 10.94
N LEU A 138 3.09 8.65 10.78
CA LEU A 138 4.08 8.90 11.83
C LEU A 138 3.43 9.62 13.03
N ARG A 139 2.61 10.64 12.78
CA ARG A 139 1.92 11.41 13.81
C ARG A 139 0.97 10.56 14.65
N LEU A 140 0.20 9.68 14.00
CA LEU A 140 -0.82 8.84 14.65
C LEU A 140 -0.27 7.59 15.33
N ASN A 141 0.99 7.23 15.03
CA ASN A 141 1.63 6.02 15.53
C ASN A 141 3.02 6.31 16.15
N PRO A 142 3.08 7.15 17.21
CA PRO A 142 4.36 7.48 17.82
C PRO A 142 5.04 6.21 18.35
N GLY A 143 6.37 6.12 18.14
CA GLY A 143 7.19 5.01 18.58
C GLY A 143 7.18 3.75 17.70
N ARG A 144 6.33 3.68 16.65
CA ARG A 144 6.35 2.54 15.71
C ARG A 144 7.46 2.61 14.65
N CYS A 145 8.07 3.76 14.50
CA CYS A 145 9.24 3.97 13.65
C CYS A 145 10.23 4.82 14.43
N THR A 146 11.45 4.34 14.62
CA THR A 146 12.49 5.13 15.25
C THR A 146 13.01 6.19 14.29
N GLU A 147 13.69 7.22 14.79
CA GLU A 147 14.31 8.24 13.93
C GLU A 147 15.34 7.61 12.98
N ALA A 148 16.13 6.66 13.47
CA ALA A 148 17.08 5.91 12.65
C ALA A 148 16.42 5.08 11.55
N ASP A 149 15.29 4.41 11.85
CA ASP A 149 14.52 3.67 10.85
C ASP A 149 13.92 4.60 9.80
N LEU A 150 13.42 5.76 10.22
CA LEU A 150 12.89 6.77 9.30
C LEU A 150 13.99 7.29 8.38
N GLU A 151 15.16 7.64 8.91
CA GLU A 151 16.29 8.09 8.12
C GLU A 151 16.71 7.05 7.09
N ALA A 152 16.94 5.81 7.51
CA ALA A 152 17.32 4.71 6.62
C ALA A 152 16.27 4.47 5.53
N THR A 153 14.98 4.54 5.88
CA THR A 153 13.87 4.34 4.94
C THR A 153 13.78 5.50 3.95
N CYS A 154 13.93 6.74 4.40
CA CYS A 154 13.95 7.93 3.54
C CYS A 154 15.11 7.92 2.55
N LEU A 155 16.31 7.61 3.02
CA LEU A 155 17.51 7.55 2.17
C LEU A 155 17.40 6.47 1.09
N ARG A 156 16.79 5.34 1.43
CA ARG A 156 16.67 4.21 0.51
C ARG A 156 15.52 4.33 -0.48
N TYR A 157 14.37 4.81 -0.04
CA TYR A 157 13.11 4.74 -0.80
C TYR A 157 12.52 6.10 -1.16
N GLY A 158 12.84 7.15 -0.40
CA GLY A 158 12.25 8.47 -0.58
C GLY A 158 12.90 9.32 -1.67
N PRO A 159 12.26 10.45 -1.99
CA PRO A 159 12.90 11.50 -2.79
C PRO A 159 14.11 12.09 -2.06
N PRO A 160 15.10 12.64 -2.79
CA PRO A 160 16.22 13.34 -2.18
C PRO A 160 15.79 14.43 -1.19
N GLY A 161 16.42 14.47 -0.02
CA GLY A 161 16.17 15.49 1.01
C GLY A 161 14.91 15.31 1.84
N ILE A 162 14.09 14.27 1.58
CA ILE A 162 12.81 14.07 2.28
C ILE A 162 12.99 13.83 3.79
N TYR A 163 14.05 13.17 4.22
CA TYR A 163 14.33 12.97 5.64
C TYR A 163 14.48 14.30 6.38
N GLY A 164 15.21 15.26 5.79
CA GLY A 164 15.36 16.60 6.36
C GLY A 164 14.05 17.35 6.57
N GLN A 165 13.03 17.06 5.76
CA GLN A 165 11.69 17.62 5.92
C GLN A 165 10.91 16.88 7.02
N LEU A 166 10.91 15.55 6.99
CA LEU A 166 10.11 14.73 7.92
C LEU A 166 10.61 14.77 9.36
N LYS A 167 11.93 14.82 9.58
CA LYS A 167 12.50 14.84 10.95
C LYS A 167 12.11 16.07 11.77
N ASN A 168 11.71 17.16 11.12
CA ASN A 168 11.29 18.39 11.79
C ASN A 168 9.77 18.41 12.09
N LEU A 169 9.05 17.38 11.69
CA LEU A 169 7.62 17.23 11.94
C LEU A 169 7.37 16.35 13.17
N PRO A 170 6.26 16.54 13.90
CA PRO A 170 5.87 15.59 14.94
C PRO A 170 5.76 14.18 14.39
N PRO A 171 6.16 13.13 15.14
CA PRO A 171 6.61 13.16 16.54
C PRO A 171 8.11 13.44 16.76
N TYR A 172 8.90 13.66 15.70
CA TYR A 172 10.36 13.78 15.80
C TYR A 172 10.84 15.23 16.01
N GLY A 173 10.09 16.21 15.50
CA GLY A 173 10.45 17.62 15.68
C GLY A 173 10.25 18.06 17.13
N HIS A 174 11.27 18.69 17.69
CA HIS A 174 11.11 19.41 18.95
C HIS A 174 10.17 20.59 18.72
N PRO A 175 9.20 20.85 19.61
CA PRO A 175 8.46 22.11 19.55
C PRO A 175 9.48 23.25 19.62
N GLN A 176 9.50 24.08 18.58
CA GLN A 176 10.29 25.31 18.62
C GLN A 176 9.66 26.20 19.70
N HIS A 177 10.41 26.41 20.76
CA HIS A 177 10.08 27.39 21.81
C HIS A 177 10.23 28.79 21.29
#